data_b4545922aed58efb489499559fb86d20
#
_entry.id   b4545922aed58efb489499559fb86d20
#
_cell.length_a   1.000
_cell.length_b   1.000
_cell.length_c   1.000
_cell.angle_alpha   90.00
_cell.angle_beta   90.00
_cell.angle_gamma   90.00
#
_symmetry.space_group_name_H-M   'P 1'
#
loop_
_entity.id
_entity.type
_entity.pdbx_description
1 polymer ?
#
loop_
_entity_poly.entity_id
_entity_poly.type
_entity_poly.pdbx_seq_one_letter_code
_entity_poly.pdbx_strand_id
1 'polypeptide(L)'
;KRLAGGGKWFMEPFVAERLSDETDIAADSVCMHYIYDDINLKRPYVEGRVYMGEHFDWLFNPRESGDPNYTVEWTYSCVSRINFLNKLVVAYKKTGNEKYLEKWRWFMYDFAKDNPLTVKPIWRTLDTAIRIRTWLNTYLTFRNSARFTAEDNTLYLKLIYEHAEHLKNTLLRDFERTGNHVTTECAALFTMGCVFQEFAKAEEWRTVAMNRYVDEIKKVVPPDGLQAELSPSYHYGVVATYKQLYDIAKINDIRLPESFTSRLLDMYRAPVLLMDQWGDHVRTNDSSLKKIKEISKEGLKIGYDPVLAWVVSDGKEGEELPSTTFLNYAGFYMMRSGWRDNGMFLFFRGG
;
A
#
# COMPACT_ATOMS: atom_id res chain seq x y z
N LYS A 1 -2.89 -10.02 -30.72
CA LYS A 1 -3.12 -8.71 -30.09
C LYS A 1 -2.38 -8.69 -28.75
N ARG A 2 -1.31 -7.92 -28.62
CA ARG A 2 -0.57 -7.80 -27.36
C ARG A 2 -1.39 -6.91 -26.41
N LEU A 3 -1.77 -7.45 -25.26
CA LEU A 3 -2.42 -6.66 -24.22
C LEU A 3 -1.36 -5.79 -23.52
N ALA A 4 -1.72 -4.57 -23.15
CA ALA A 4 -0.85 -3.66 -22.41
C ALA A 4 -0.55 -4.22 -21.00
N GLY A 5 0.44 -3.64 -20.33
CA GLY A 5 0.88 -4.09 -19.02
C GLY A 5 1.92 -5.21 -19.11
N GLY A 6 2.86 -5.11 -20.04
CA GLY A 6 3.97 -6.05 -20.23
C GLY A 6 5.05 -5.96 -19.15
N GLY A 7 5.05 -4.88 -18.35
CA GLY A 7 5.86 -4.79 -17.15
C GLY A 7 5.40 -5.77 -16.06
N LYS A 8 6.31 -6.11 -15.16
CA LYS A 8 6.05 -7.08 -14.09
C LYS A 8 5.42 -6.40 -12.87
N TRP A 9 4.45 -7.07 -12.29
CA TRP A 9 3.78 -6.68 -11.06
C TRP A 9 3.61 -7.87 -10.13
N PHE A 10 3.67 -7.63 -8.84
CA PHE A 10 3.35 -8.66 -7.85
C PHE A 10 1.83 -8.88 -7.83
N MET A 11 1.40 -9.95 -8.48
CA MET A 11 0.09 -10.51 -8.19
C MET A 11 0.14 -11.02 -6.75
N GLU A 12 -0.74 -10.54 -5.89
CA GLU A 12 -0.89 -11.16 -4.58
C GLU A 12 -1.13 -12.66 -4.79
N PRO A 13 -0.35 -13.54 -4.12
CA PRO A 13 -0.54 -14.96 -4.31
C PRO A 13 -1.98 -15.30 -3.97
N PHE A 14 -2.64 -15.95 -4.90
CA PHE A 14 -3.99 -16.45 -4.70
C PHE A 14 -3.91 -17.61 -3.71
N VAL A 15 -4.33 -17.37 -2.47
CA VAL A 15 -4.38 -18.37 -1.42
C VAL A 15 -5.76 -19.00 -1.45
N ALA A 16 -5.92 -20.08 -2.24
CA ALA A 16 -7.17 -20.83 -2.38
C ALA A 16 -7.70 -21.36 -1.04
N GLU A 17 -6.81 -21.66 -0.11
CA GLU A 17 -7.14 -22.26 1.20
C GLU A 17 -7.91 -21.35 2.16
N ARG A 18 -7.99 -20.03 1.88
CA ARG A 18 -8.72 -19.06 2.72
C ARG A 18 -10.08 -18.66 2.15
N LEU A 19 -10.51 -19.29 1.08
CA LEU A 19 -11.78 -18.95 0.45
C LEU A 19 -12.89 -19.79 1.08
N SER A 20 -13.55 -19.19 2.06
CA SER A 20 -14.82 -19.69 2.61
C SER A 20 -15.95 -19.54 1.58
N ASP A 21 -17.06 -20.26 1.80
CA ASP A 21 -18.28 -20.07 1.00
C ASP A 21 -18.82 -18.64 1.06
N GLU A 22 -18.48 -17.89 2.10
CA GLU A 22 -18.75 -16.44 2.26
C GLU A 22 -18.16 -15.57 1.14
N THR A 23 -17.11 -16.04 0.44
CA THR A 23 -16.49 -15.29 -0.66
C THR A 23 -17.43 -15.08 -1.82
N ASP A 24 -18.19 -16.10 -2.19
CA ASP A 24 -19.15 -16.02 -3.31
C ASP A 24 -20.34 -15.14 -2.92
N ILE A 25 -20.81 -15.24 -1.67
CA ILE A 25 -21.87 -14.37 -1.12
C ILE A 25 -21.43 -12.91 -1.15
N ALA A 26 -20.18 -12.63 -0.76
CA ALA A 26 -19.63 -11.28 -0.79
C ALA A 26 -19.53 -10.71 -2.22
N ALA A 27 -19.07 -11.52 -3.18
CA ALA A 27 -18.98 -11.11 -4.58
C ALA A 27 -20.35 -10.92 -5.21
N ASP A 28 -21.31 -11.80 -4.91
CA ASP A 28 -22.69 -11.67 -5.38
C ASP A 28 -23.39 -10.44 -4.79
N SER A 29 -23.09 -10.09 -3.54
CA SER A 29 -23.54 -8.83 -2.94
C SER A 29 -23.01 -7.62 -3.73
N VAL A 30 -21.74 -7.62 -4.13
CA VAL A 30 -21.18 -6.56 -4.99
C VAL A 30 -21.88 -6.53 -6.36
N CYS A 31 -22.23 -7.69 -6.93
CA CYS A 31 -23.02 -7.75 -8.16
C CYS A 31 -24.39 -7.08 -8.03
N MET A 32 -24.98 -7.07 -6.85
CA MET A 32 -26.23 -6.41 -6.51
C MET A 32 -26.06 -4.98 -5.97
N HIS A 33 -24.90 -4.36 -6.14
CA HIS A 33 -24.55 -3.02 -5.68
C HIS A 33 -24.49 -2.85 -4.15
N TYR A 34 -24.25 -3.91 -3.41
CA TYR A 34 -23.88 -3.81 -2.00
C TYR A 34 -22.38 -3.73 -1.85
N ILE A 35 -21.90 -2.81 -1.04
CA ILE A 35 -20.50 -2.76 -0.62
C ILE A 35 -20.39 -3.04 0.87
N TYR A 36 -19.26 -3.58 1.29
CA TYR A 36 -18.98 -3.86 2.69
C TYR A 36 -18.35 -2.66 3.36
N ASP A 37 -18.79 -2.40 4.60
CA ASP A 37 -18.17 -1.41 5.45
C ASP A 37 -16.92 -2.00 6.11
N ASP A 38 -15.82 -1.99 5.39
CA ASP A 38 -14.54 -2.54 5.85
C ASP A 38 -13.90 -1.70 6.98
N ILE A 39 -14.42 -0.48 7.25
CA ILE A 39 -13.90 0.40 8.31
C ILE A 39 -14.60 0.15 9.65
N ASN A 40 -15.90 -0.10 9.63
CA ASN A 40 -16.73 -0.19 10.83
C ASN A 40 -17.07 -1.64 11.22
N LEU A 41 -16.23 -2.61 10.88
CA LEU A 41 -16.41 -4.05 11.16
C LEU A 41 -16.79 -4.40 12.61
N LYS A 42 -16.70 -3.46 13.55
CA LYS A 42 -17.07 -3.62 14.96
C LYS A 42 -18.46 -3.07 15.31
N ARG A 43 -19.19 -2.50 14.32
CA ARG A 43 -20.49 -1.89 14.58
C ARG A 43 -21.60 -2.76 13.98
N PRO A 44 -22.73 -2.91 14.68
CA PRO A 44 -23.83 -3.79 14.25
C PRO A 44 -24.67 -3.13 13.15
N TYR A 45 -24.04 -2.71 12.05
CA TYR A 45 -24.78 -2.40 10.84
C TYR A 45 -25.21 -3.70 10.18
N VAL A 46 -26.44 -3.75 9.84
CA VAL A 46 -27.13 -4.81 9.12
C VAL A 46 -26.13 -5.58 8.25
N GLU A 47 -25.55 -6.63 8.81
CA GLU A 47 -24.55 -7.49 8.15
C GLU A 47 -23.31 -6.80 7.53
N GLY A 48 -23.01 -5.56 7.90
CA GLY A 48 -21.86 -4.81 7.36
C GLY A 48 -21.92 -4.49 5.87
N ARG A 49 -23.13 -4.47 5.27
CA ARG A 49 -23.35 -4.16 3.86
C ARG A 49 -24.17 -2.89 3.69
N VAL A 50 -23.78 -2.05 2.73
CA VAL A 50 -24.52 -0.84 2.35
C VAL A 50 -24.95 -0.95 0.91
N TYR A 51 -26.23 -0.74 0.65
CA TYR A 51 -26.80 -0.70 -0.70
C TYR A 51 -26.54 0.66 -1.34
N MET A 52 -25.89 0.65 -2.51
CA MET A 52 -25.45 1.86 -3.22
C MET A 52 -26.44 2.34 -4.30
N GLY A 53 -27.65 1.79 -4.30
CA GLY A 53 -28.67 2.15 -5.27
C GLY A 53 -28.65 1.32 -6.54
N GLU A 54 -29.71 1.41 -7.32
CA GLU A 54 -29.84 0.78 -8.63
C GLU A 54 -28.84 1.36 -9.63
N HIS A 55 -28.68 2.69 -9.61
CA HIS A 55 -27.57 3.43 -10.19
C HIS A 55 -26.55 3.61 -9.07
N PHE A 56 -25.39 2.99 -9.20
CA PHE A 56 -24.37 3.02 -8.14
C PHE A 56 -23.94 4.46 -7.85
N ASP A 57 -24.21 4.94 -6.64
CA ASP A 57 -23.88 6.31 -6.23
C ASP A 57 -22.40 6.43 -5.80
N TRP A 58 -21.55 6.83 -6.72
CA TRP A 58 -20.12 7.05 -6.47
C TRP A 58 -19.82 8.18 -5.48
N LEU A 59 -20.79 9.05 -5.23
CA LEU A 59 -20.66 10.19 -4.31
C LEU A 59 -21.40 9.94 -2.99
N PHE A 60 -21.95 8.74 -2.80
CA PHE A 60 -22.68 8.37 -1.60
C PHE A 60 -21.90 8.76 -0.35
N ASN A 61 -22.49 9.64 0.45
CA ASN A 61 -21.93 10.13 1.70
C ASN A 61 -22.92 9.86 2.83
N PRO A 62 -22.71 8.80 3.62
CA PRO A 62 -23.63 8.45 4.69
C PRO A 62 -23.74 9.52 5.79
N ARG A 63 -22.77 10.45 5.89
CA ARG A 63 -22.89 11.60 6.83
C ARG A 63 -24.07 12.52 6.49
N GLU A 64 -24.40 12.65 5.22
CA GLU A 64 -25.54 13.49 4.78
C GLU A 64 -26.88 12.88 5.18
N SER A 65 -26.93 11.58 5.49
CA SER A 65 -28.10 10.92 6.07
C SER A 65 -28.36 11.26 7.54
N GLY A 66 -27.42 11.98 8.18
CA GLY A 66 -27.49 12.33 9.61
C GLY A 66 -27.09 11.19 10.55
N ASP A 67 -26.62 10.05 10.03
CA ASP A 67 -26.15 8.94 10.87
C ASP A 67 -24.79 9.27 11.50
N PRO A 68 -24.72 9.44 12.85
CA PRO A 68 -23.49 9.82 13.54
C PRO A 68 -22.40 8.74 13.49
N ASN A 69 -22.73 7.55 13.03
CA ASN A 69 -21.82 6.42 12.98
C ASN A 69 -20.91 6.44 11.73
N TYR A 70 -21.23 7.27 10.74
CA TYR A 70 -20.41 7.39 9.55
C TYR A 70 -19.48 8.61 9.64
N THR A 71 -18.25 8.41 9.16
CA THR A 71 -17.25 9.47 9.01
C THR A 71 -16.98 9.74 7.52
N VAL A 72 -16.35 10.86 7.20
CA VAL A 72 -15.94 11.16 5.83
C VAL A 72 -14.98 10.10 5.25
N GLU A 73 -14.22 9.44 6.12
CA GLU A 73 -13.32 8.35 5.75
C GLU A 73 -14.07 7.17 5.13
N TRP A 74 -15.34 6.96 5.50
CA TRP A 74 -16.16 5.91 4.92
C TRP A 74 -16.29 6.09 3.41
N THR A 75 -16.70 7.28 2.95
CA THR A 75 -16.84 7.59 1.51
C THR A 75 -15.51 7.37 0.78
N TYR A 76 -14.41 7.86 1.34
CA TYR A 76 -13.10 7.70 0.72
C TYR A 76 -12.64 6.23 0.69
N SER A 77 -12.76 5.52 1.80
CA SER A 77 -12.21 4.17 1.91
C SER A 77 -13.10 3.10 1.28
N CYS A 78 -14.41 3.21 1.41
CA CYS A 78 -15.33 2.18 0.91
C CYS A 78 -15.74 2.42 -0.55
N VAL A 79 -15.95 3.66 -0.97
CA VAL A 79 -16.42 3.99 -2.34
C VAL A 79 -15.26 4.38 -3.24
N SER A 80 -14.52 5.47 -2.90
CA SER A 80 -13.52 6.07 -3.80
C SER A 80 -12.33 5.17 -4.11
N ARG A 81 -11.94 4.27 -3.20
CA ARG A 81 -10.82 3.32 -3.38
C ARG A 81 -11.21 2.07 -4.16
N ILE A 82 -12.51 1.84 -4.36
CA ILE A 82 -13.07 0.69 -5.10
C ILE A 82 -12.59 -0.69 -4.64
N ASN A 83 -12.12 -0.82 -3.41
CA ASN A 83 -11.55 -2.08 -2.89
C ASN A 83 -12.54 -3.25 -2.95
N PHE A 84 -13.86 -2.97 -2.92
CA PHE A 84 -14.91 -3.96 -3.06
C PHE A 84 -14.82 -4.78 -4.36
N LEU A 85 -14.22 -4.23 -5.42
CA LEU A 85 -14.03 -4.95 -6.69
C LEU A 85 -13.07 -6.15 -6.55
N ASN A 86 -12.20 -6.16 -5.55
CA ASN A 86 -11.33 -7.32 -5.29
C ASN A 86 -12.14 -8.57 -4.92
N LYS A 87 -13.35 -8.44 -4.37
CA LYS A 87 -14.24 -9.57 -4.09
C LYS A 87 -14.64 -10.30 -5.37
N LEU A 88 -14.88 -9.54 -6.46
CA LEU A 88 -15.17 -10.11 -7.79
C LEU A 88 -13.98 -10.92 -8.34
N VAL A 89 -12.77 -10.40 -8.14
CA VAL A 89 -11.52 -11.09 -8.55
C VAL A 89 -11.36 -12.42 -7.83
N VAL A 90 -11.57 -12.41 -6.51
CA VAL A 90 -11.40 -13.61 -5.69
C VAL A 90 -12.40 -14.68 -6.10
N ALA A 91 -13.68 -14.32 -6.26
CA ALA A 91 -14.72 -15.23 -6.69
C ALA A 91 -14.51 -15.73 -8.14
N TYR A 92 -14.04 -14.86 -9.05
CA TYR A 92 -13.70 -15.27 -10.41
C TYR A 92 -12.56 -16.30 -10.43
N LYS A 93 -11.48 -16.06 -9.68
CA LYS A 93 -10.36 -17.00 -9.58
C LYS A 93 -10.77 -18.36 -8.99
N LYS A 94 -11.72 -18.35 -8.06
CA LYS A 94 -12.26 -19.58 -7.43
C LYS A 94 -13.16 -20.37 -8.39
N THR A 95 -14.04 -19.69 -9.13
CA THR A 95 -15.15 -20.34 -9.83
C THR A 95 -15.03 -20.34 -11.36
N GLY A 96 -14.21 -19.44 -11.94
CA GLY A 96 -14.19 -19.18 -13.38
C GLY A 96 -15.49 -18.55 -13.92
N ASN A 97 -16.39 -18.09 -13.04
CA ASN A 97 -17.69 -17.60 -13.49
C ASN A 97 -17.59 -16.18 -14.07
N GLU A 98 -17.86 -16.07 -15.35
CA GLU A 98 -17.75 -14.82 -16.13
C GLU A 98 -18.71 -13.71 -15.67
N LYS A 99 -19.73 -14.01 -14.87
CA LYS A 99 -20.60 -12.97 -14.28
C LYS A 99 -19.82 -11.91 -13.51
N TYR A 100 -18.69 -12.31 -12.88
CA TYR A 100 -17.83 -11.39 -12.12
C TYR A 100 -17.03 -10.48 -13.02
N LEU A 101 -16.55 -10.97 -14.18
CA LEU A 101 -15.97 -10.10 -15.21
C LEU A 101 -17.02 -9.12 -15.77
N GLU A 102 -18.21 -9.61 -16.09
CA GLU A 102 -19.29 -8.77 -16.65
C GLU A 102 -19.67 -7.66 -15.66
N LYS A 103 -19.71 -7.97 -14.36
CA LYS A 103 -19.99 -6.96 -13.34
C LYS A 103 -18.82 -5.99 -13.13
N TRP A 104 -17.58 -6.47 -13.15
CA TRP A 104 -16.39 -5.60 -13.11
C TRP A 104 -16.38 -4.64 -14.32
N ARG A 105 -16.66 -5.15 -15.52
CA ARG A 105 -16.83 -4.36 -16.73
C ARG A 105 -17.87 -3.28 -16.54
N TRP A 106 -19.02 -3.64 -16.01
CA TRP A 106 -20.09 -2.68 -15.72
C TRP A 106 -19.59 -1.56 -14.81
N PHE A 107 -18.92 -1.87 -13.71
CA PHE A 107 -18.34 -0.86 -12.81
C PHE A 107 -17.29 0.02 -13.50
N MET A 108 -16.49 -0.53 -14.38
CA MET A 108 -15.49 0.24 -15.12
C MET A 108 -16.12 1.27 -16.07
N TYR A 109 -17.16 0.86 -16.79
CA TYR A 109 -17.88 1.75 -17.69
C TYR A 109 -18.69 2.81 -16.93
N ASP A 110 -19.35 2.42 -15.88
CA ASP A 110 -20.13 3.30 -15.01
C ASP A 110 -19.22 4.34 -14.33
N PHE A 111 -18.09 3.89 -13.75
CA PHE A 111 -17.08 4.79 -13.19
C PHE A 111 -16.58 5.82 -14.23
N ALA A 112 -16.23 5.35 -15.41
CA ALA A 112 -15.70 6.23 -16.47
C ALA A 112 -16.72 7.28 -16.93
N LYS A 113 -18.01 6.92 -16.95
CA LYS A 113 -19.12 7.80 -17.36
C LYS A 113 -19.40 8.86 -16.27
N ASP A 114 -19.51 8.44 -15.01
CA ASP A 114 -20.04 9.27 -13.95
C ASP A 114 -18.97 10.05 -13.19
N ASN A 115 -17.68 9.67 -13.33
CA ASN A 115 -16.59 10.27 -12.59
C ASN A 115 -15.51 10.88 -13.51
N PRO A 116 -15.82 11.86 -14.36
CA PRO A 116 -14.77 12.61 -15.04
C PRO A 116 -13.88 13.35 -14.03
N LEU A 117 -12.66 13.74 -14.43
CA LEU A 117 -11.68 14.43 -13.57
C LEU A 117 -12.21 15.71 -12.88
N THR A 118 -13.33 16.22 -13.30
CA THR A 118 -14.02 17.37 -12.68
C THR A 118 -14.75 17.04 -11.38
N VAL A 119 -15.04 15.74 -11.13
CA VAL A 119 -15.73 15.27 -9.92
C VAL A 119 -14.74 15.14 -8.77
N LYS A 120 -14.46 16.25 -8.10
CA LYS A 120 -13.38 16.39 -7.12
C LYS A 120 -13.36 15.36 -5.97
N PRO A 121 -14.46 15.02 -5.29
CA PRO A 121 -14.38 14.08 -4.17
C PRO A 121 -13.78 12.74 -4.53
N ILE A 122 -14.15 12.18 -5.68
CA ILE A 122 -13.66 10.89 -6.18
C ILE A 122 -12.18 10.95 -6.58
N TRP A 123 -11.69 12.12 -6.99
CA TRP A 123 -10.32 12.33 -7.46
C TRP A 123 -9.35 12.85 -6.39
N ARG A 124 -9.69 12.72 -5.10
CA ARG A 124 -8.71 12.94 -4.03
C ARG A 124 -7.49 12.04 -4.27
N THR A 125 -6.30 12.63 -4.24
CA THR A 125 -5.08 11.98 -4.76
C THR A 125 -4.69 10.70 -4.04
N LEU A 126 -4.80 10.66 -2.71
CA LEU A 126 -4.56 9.44 -1.95
C LEU A 126 -5.48 8.30 -2.40
N ASP A 127 -6.78 8.59 -2.54
CA ASP A 127 -7.76 7.57 -2.94
C ASP A 127 -7.58 7.15 -4.39
N THR A 128 -7.17 8.10 -5.26
CA THR A 128 -6.77 7.81 -6.64
C THR A 128 -5.57 6.84 -6.67
N ALA A 129 -4.56 7.07 -5.83
CA ALA A 129 -3.39 6.21 -5.75
C ALA A 129 -3.74 4.79 -5.27
N ILE A 130 -4.59 4.67 -4.25
CA ILE A 130 -5.05 3.38 -3.75
C ILE A 130 -5.93 2.68 -4.79
N ARG A 131 -6.81 3.41 -5.45
CA ARG A 131 -7.70 2.90 -6.52
C ARG A 131 -6.92 2.32 -7.69
N ILE A 132 -5.79 2.92 -8.08
CA ILE A 132 -4.89 2.38 -9.11
C ILE A 132 -4.50 0.94 -8.79
N ARG A 133 -4.18 0.63 -7.54
CA ARG A 133 -3.82 -0.73 -7.12
C ARG A 133 -4.98 -1.71 -7.36
N THR A 134 -6.18 -1.32 -7.01
CA THR A 134 -7.38 -2.15 -7.25
C THR A 134 -7.64 -2.32 -8.75
N TRP A 135 -7.59 -1.24 -9.52
CA TRP A 135 -7.72 -1.32 -10.99
C TRP A 135 -6.69 -2.25 -11.61
N LEU A 136 -5.43 -2.18 -11.15
CA LEU A 136 -4.35 -3.02 -11.66
C LEU A 136 -4.60 -4.50 -11.35
N ASN A 137 -4.90 -4.85 -10.11
CA ASN A 137 -5.14 -6.25 -9.70
C ASN A 137 -6.32 -6.85 -10.46
N THR A 138 -7.41 -6.11 -10.58
CA THR A 138 -8.62 -6.56 -11.27
C THR A 138 -8.37 -6.74 -12.77
N TYR A 139 -7.75 -5.76 -13.43
CA TYR A 139 -7.40 -5.82 -14.84
C TYR A 139 -6.48 -6.99 -15.17
N LEU A 140 -5.39 -7.18 -14.44
CA LEU A 140 -4.43 -8.25 -14.67
C LEU A 140 -5.07 -9.65 -14.53
N THR A 141 -6.14 -9.74 -13.74
CA THR A 141 -6.93 -10.97 -13.62
C THR A 141 -7.88 -11.15 -14.82
N PHE A 142 -8.72 -10.16 -15.08
CA PHE A 142 -9.82 -10.27 -16.04
C PHE A 142 -9.37 -10.21 -17.50
N ARG A 143 -8.25 -9.52 -17.82
CA ARG A 143 -7.74 -9.41 -19.19
C ARG A 143 -7.40 -10.74 -19.85
N ASN A 144 -7.26 -11.81 -19.07
CA ASN A 144 -6.96 -13.15 -19.57
C ASN A 144 -8.22 -13.93 -19.97
N SER A 145 -9.41 -13.44 -19.68
CA SER A 145 -10.66 -14.04 -20.13
C SER A 145 -10.84 -13.86 -21.63
N ALA A 146 -11.39 -14.90 -22.29
CA ALA A 146 -11.77 -14.81 -23.70
C ALA A 146 -12.92 -13.79 -23.95
N ARG A 147 -13.65 -13.42 -22.91
CA ARG A 147 -14.73 -12.42 -22.97
C ARG A 147 -14.26 -10.99 -22.76
N PHE A 148 -12.98 -10.78 -22.41
CA PHE A 148 -12.40 -9.45 -22.28
C PHE A 148 -12.16 -8.86 -23.66
N THR A 149 -12.81 -7.76 -24.00
CA THR A 149 -12.82 -7.21 -25.35
C THR A 149 -11.72 -6.17 -25.58
N ALA A 150 -11.54 -5.75 -26.82
CA ALA A 150 -10.63 -4.67 -27.19
C ALA A 150 -11.13 -3.30 -26.68
N GLU A 151 -12.45 -3.14 -26.64
CA GLU A 151 -13.12 -1.94 -26.14
C GLU A 151 -12.91 -1.83 -24.62
N ASP A 152 -13.04 -2.94 -23.86
CA ASP A 152 -12.72 -3.00 -22.44
C ASP A 152 -11.28 -2.57 -22.19
N ASN A 153 -10.35 -3.11 -22.97
CA ASN A 153 -8.94 -2.78 -22.85
C ASN A 153 -8.66 -1.30 -23.14
N THR A 154 -9.31 -0.75 -24.17
CA THR A 154 -9.15 0.66 -24.55
C THR A 154 -9.66 1.60 -23.45
N LEU A 155 -10.85 1.32 -22.90
CA LEU A 155 -11.41 2.11 -21.82
C LEU A 155 -10.54 2.03 -20.56
N TYR A 156 -10.10 0.81 -20.21
CA TYR A 156 -9.23 0.63 -19.05
C TYR A 156 -7.92 1.42 -19.18
N LEU A 157 -7.26 1.35 -20.33
CA LEU A 157 -6.01 2.07 -20.58
C LEU A 157 -6.21 3.59 -20.53
N LYS A 158 -7.35 4.09 -21.02
CA LYS A 158 -7.71 5.51 -20.87
C LYS A 158 -7.85 5.89 -19.39
N LEU A 159 -8.57 5.10 -18.60
CA LEU A 159 -8.75 5.35 -17.18
C LEU A 159 -7.41 5.37 -16.44
N ILE A 160 -6.56 4.39 -16.66
CA ILE A 160 -5.24 4.31 -16.00
C ILE A 160 -4.37 5.50 -16.42
N TYR A 161 -4.39 5.90 -17.68
CA TYR A 161 -3.67 7.08 -18.15
C TYR A 161 -4.14 8.36 -17.42
N GLU A 162 -5.46 8.57 -17.30
CA GLU A 162 -6.05 9.71 -16.60
C GLU A 162 -5.66 9.73 -15.10
N HIS A 163 -5.67 8.56 -14.44
CA HIS A 163 -5.22 8.43 -13.05
C HIS A 163 -3.74 8.78 -12.90
N ALA A 164 -2.87 8.27 -13.77
CA ALA A 164 -1.44 8.54 -13.73
C ALA A 164 -1.12 10.03 -13.99
N GLU A 165 -1.74 10.63 -15.00
CA GLU A 165 -1.56 12.06 -15.29
C GLU A 165 -2.09 12.96 -14.17
N HIS A 166 -3.21 12.59 -13.53
CA HIS A 166 -3.73 13.32 -12.38
C HIS A 166 -2.73 13.29 -11.20
N LEU A 167 -2.20 12.12 -10.85
CA LEU A 167 -1.19 11.99 -9.79
C LEU A 167 0.09 12.75 -10.15
N LYS A 168 0.61 12.59 -11.36
CA LYS A 168 1.82 13.30 -11.82
C LYS A 168 1.67 14.80 -11.70
N ASN A 169 0.58 15.35 -12.23
CA ASN A 169 0.35 16.80 -12.21
C ASN A 169 0.18 17.33 -10.80
N THR A 170 -0.43 16.57 -9.89
CA THR A 170 -0.56 16.95 -8.49
C THR A 170 0.78 16.89 -7.76
N LEU A 171 1.59 15.85 -7.96
CA LEU A 171 2.92 15.73 -7.36
C LEU A 171 3.85 16.87 -7.80
N LEU A 172 3.74 17.34 -9.05
CA LEU A 172 4.51 18.45 -9.56
C LEU A 172 4.02 19.81 -9.02
N ARG A 173 2.70 20.00 -8.91
CA ARG A 173 2.10 21.24 -8.45
C ARG A 173 2.27 21.44 -6.95
N ASP A 174 1.99 20.39 -6.15
CA ASP A 174 1.92 20.46 -4.70
C ASP A 174 3.24 19.95 -4.09
N PHE A 175 4.34 20.53 -4.53
CA PHE A 175 5.70 20.10 -4.19
C PHE A 175 6.01 20.19 -2.69
N GLU A 176 5.39 21.11 -1.97
CA GLU A 176 5.60 21.30 -0.53
C GLU A 176 4.93 20.23 0.34
N ARG A 177 3.93 19.52 -0.19
CA ARG A 177 3.30 18.43 0.58
C ARG A 177 4.30 17.34 0.90
N THR A 178 4.14 16.72 2.06
CA THR A 178 4.97 15.62 2.55
C THR A 178 4.14 14.64 3.37
N GLY A 179 4.67 13.45 3.64
CA GLY A 179 4.05 12.42 4.47
C GLY A 179 3.54 11.21 3.69
N ASN A 180 2.82 10.34 4.39
CA ASN A 180 2.38 9.04 3.90
C ASN A 180 1.49 9.11 2.64
N HIS A 181 0.72 10.19 2.46
CA HIS A 181 -0.09 10.40 1.26
C HIS A 181 0.79 10.55 0.02
N VAL A 182 1.79 11.42 0.08
CA VAL A 182 2.73 11.66 -1.03
C VAL A 182 3.50 10.37 -1.35
N THR A 183 3.93 9.66 -0.33
CA THR A 183 4.60 8.36 -0.49
C THR A 183 3.73 7.37 -1.28
N THR A 184 2.45 7.26 -0.94
CA THR A 184 1.49 6.36 -1.61
C THR A 184 1.23 6.79 -3.06
N GLU A 185 1.08 8.09 -3.30
CA GLU A 185 0.87 8.66 -4.63
C GLU A 185 2.07 8.41 -5.56
N CYS A 186 3.29 8.59 -5.04
CA CYS A 186 4.51 8.28 -5.77
C CYS A 186 4.61 6.79 -6.09
N ALA A 187 4.30 5.90 -5.13
CA ALA A 187 4.32 4.46 -5.35
C ALA A 187 3.36 4.04 -6.47
N ALA A 188 2.15 4.58 -6.47
CA ALA A 188 1.16 4.30 -7.50
C ALA A 188 1.62 4.78 -8.89
N LEU A 189 2.11 6.02 -8.99
CA LEU A 189 2.59 6.58 -10.25
C LEU A 189 3.80 5.81 -10.80
N PHE A 190 4.77 5.47 -9.94
CA PHE A 190 5.92 4.66 -10.32
C PHE A 190 5.51 3.28 -10.83
N THR A 191 4.58 2.65 -10.13
CA THR A 191 4.02 1.35 -10.52
C THR A 191 3.40 1.40 -11.92
N MET A 192 2.60 2.43 -12.21
CA MET A 192 2.01 2.58 -13.55
C MET A 192 3.08 2.68 -14.64
N GLY A 193 4.13 3.46 -14.41
CA GLY A 193 5.26 3.57 -15.33
C GLY A 193 6.07 2.29 -15.49
N CYS A 194 6.07 1.38 -14.50
CA CYS A 194 6.75 0.08 -14.59
C CYS A 194 5.89 -0.98 -15.28
N VAL A 195 4.59 -1.01 -15.00
CA VAL A 195 3.68 -2.04 -15.52
C VAL A 195 3.25 -1.74 -16.97
N PHE A 196 3.00 -0.49 -17.26
CA PHE A 196 2.52 -0.03 -18.58
C PHE A 196 3.62 0.72 -19.36
N GLN A 197 4.73 0.04 -19.60
CA GLN A 197 5.89 0.61 -20.30
C GLN A 197 5.58 1.04 -21.74
N GLU A 198 4.47 0.57 -22.28
CA GLU A 198 3.99 0.90 -23.63
C GLU A 198 3.43 2.33 -23.76
N PHE A 199 3.09 2.98 -22.66
CA PHE A 199 2.71 4.38 -22.70
C PHE A 199 3.91 5.29 -22.98
N ALA A 200 3.75 6.22 -23.90
CA ALA A 200 4.77 7.22 -24.19
C ALA A 200 5.20 8.05 -22.96
N LYS A 201 4.34 8.12 -21.94
CA LYS A 201 4.58 8.82 -20.68
C LYS A 201 5.15 7.94 -19.56
N ALA A 202 5.34 6.66 -19.79
CA ALA A 202 5.75 5.73 -18.73
C ALA A 202 7.08 6.11 -18.07
N GLU A 203 8.06 6.56 -18.85
CA GLU A 203 9.35 7.03 -18.32
C GLU A 203 9.20 8.34 -17.51
N GLU A 204 8.40 9.29 -18.01
CA GLU A 204 8.10 10.53 -17.30
C GLU A 204 7.45 10.22 -15.94
N TRP A 205 6.48 9.31 -15.88
CA TRP A 205 5.84 8.90 -14.63
C TRP A 205 6.83 8.30 -13.64
N ARG A 206 7.71 7.40 -14.10
CA ARG A 206 8.77 6.83 -13.25
C ARG A 206 9.71 7.90 -12.72
N THR A 207 10.14 8.81 -13.59
CA THR A 207 11.09 9.87 -13.23
C THR A 207 10.50 10.84 -12.22
N VAL A 208 9.28 11.34 -12.45
CA VAL A 208 8.60 12.24 -11.51
C VAL A 208 8.38 11.57 -10.16
N ALA A 209 7.88 10.34 -10.17
CA ALA A 209 7.64 9.59 -8.94
C ALA A 209 8.94 9.33 -8.18
N MET A 210 10.01 8.91 -8.87
CA MET A 210 11.29 8.58 -8.25
C MET A 210 11.96 9.81 -7.64
N ASN A 211 12.01 10.91 -8.36
CA ASN A 211 12.58 12.16 -7.85
C ASN A 211 11.84 12.60 -6.58
N ARG A 212 10.51 12.56 -6.62
CA ARG A 212 9.68 12.91 -5.47
C ARG A 212 9.87 11.94 -4.29
N TYR A 213 10.04 10.66 -4.57
CA TYR A 213 10.31 9.64 -3.56
C TYR A 213 11.65 9.86 -2.85
N VAL A 214 12.70 10.15 -3.62
CA VAL A 214 14.04 10.42 -3.06
C VAL A 214 14.03 11.67 -2.18
N ASP A 215 13.27 12.69 -2.56
CA ASP A 215 13.11 13.89 -1.74
C ASP A 215 12.27 13.61 -0.49
N GLU A 216 11.20 12.84 -0.64
CA GLU A 216 10.29 12.50 0.44
C GLU A 216 10.98 11.67 1.53
N ILE A 217 11.71 10.61 1.14
CA ILE A 217 12.39 9.76 2.11
C ILE A 217 13.41 10.54 2.96
N LYS A 218 14.07 11.55 2.37
CA LYS A 218 14.99 12.43 3.12
C LYS A 218 14.28 13.31 4.13
N LYS A 219 13.04 13.74 3.83
CA LYS A 219 12.23 14.63 4.70
C LYS A 219 11.58 13.85 5.84
N VAL A 220 11.03 12.66 5.56
CA VAL A 220 10.22 11.91 6.52
C VAL A 220 10.99 10.83 7.28
N VAL A 221 12.20 10.51 6.84
CA VAL A 221 13.09 9.54 7.51
C VAL A 221 14.39 10.23 7.90
N PRO A 222 14.53 10.66 9.17
CA PRO A 222 15.77 11.18 9.70
C PRO A 222 16.96 10.22 9.55
N PRO A 223 18.21 10.70 9.77
CA PRO A 223 19.40 9.87 9.65
C PRO A 223 19.47 8.64 10.54
N ASP A 224 18.71 8.61 11.65
CA ASP A 224 18.59 7.43 12.52
C ASP A 224 17.63 6.35 11.98
N GLY A 225 17.01 6.59 10.82
CA GLY A 225 16.20 5.64 10.11
C GLY A 225 14.76 5.49 10.61
N LEU A 226 14.38 6.05 11.75
CA LEU A 226 13.01 5.98 12.23
C LEU A 226 12.14 7.05 11.55
N GLN A 227 10.97 6.65 11.06
CA GLN A 227 10.04 7.55 10.41
C GLN A 227 9.49 8.60 11.40
N ALA A 228 9.29 9.84 10.93
CA ALA A 228 9.04 11.04 11.73
C ALA A 228 7.77 11.01 12.61
N GLU A 229 6.81 10.11 12.37
CA GLU A 229 5.64 9.94 13.25
C GLU A 229 5.98 9.23 14.57
N LEU A 230 7.19 8.69 14.68
CA LEU A 230 7.73 8.04 15.88
C LEU A 230 6.85 6.88 16.43
N SER A 231 6.04 6.29 15.57
CA SER A 231 5.23 5.11 15.88
C SER A 231 5.78 3.90 15.14
N PRO A 232 6.23 2.85 15.84
CA PRO A 232 6.76 1.65 15.19
C PRO A 232 5.78 0.99 14.20
N SER A 233 4.49 0.95 14.49
CA SER A 233 3.50 0.37 13.58
C SER A 233 3.36 1.18 12.28
N TYR A 234 3.34 2.51 12.37
CA TYR A 234 3.33 3.39 11.18
C TYR A 234 4.64 3.30 10.42
N HIS A 235 5.77 3.24 11.13
CA HIS A 235 7.08 3.02 10.53
C HIS A 235 7.09 1.78 9.63
N TYR A 236 6.58 0.64 10.10
CA TYR A 236 6.51 -0.59 9.29
C TYR A 236 5.61 -0.45 8.07
N GLY A 237 4.51 0.29 8.18
CA GLY A 237 3.65 0.61 7.03
C GLY A 237 4.38 1.40 5.96
N VAL A 238 5.15 2.40 6.39
CA VAL A 238 5.97 3.23 5.48
C VAL A 238 7.11 2.39 4.87
N VAL A 239 7.84 1.61 5.67
CA VAL A 239 8.88 0.68 5.18
C VAL A 239 8.32 -0.26 4.11
N ALA A 240 7.13 -0.83 4.34
CA ALA A 240 6.49 -1.73 3.38
C ALA A 240 6.20 -1.03 2.04
N THR A 241 5.79 0.24 2.07
CA THR A 241 5.54 1.03 0.86
C THR A 241 6.84 1.29 0.08
N TYR A 242 7.91 1.67 0.78
CA TYR A 242 9.23 1.87 0.15
C TYR A 242 9.81 0.55 -0.38
N LYS A 243 9.64 -0.54 0.37
CA LYS A 243 10.05 -1.87 -0.06
C LYS A 243 9.32 -2.31 -1.33
N GLN A 244 8.03 -2.07 -1.42
CA GLN A 244 7.23 -2.37 -2.61
C GLN A 244 7.78 -1.64 -3.85
N LEU A 245 8.17 -0.37 -3.71
CA LEU A 245 8.81 0.36 -4.79
C LEU A 245 10.17 -0.27 -5.18
N TYR A 246 10.98 -0.62 -4.19
CA TYR A 246 12.26 -1.31 -4.42
C TYR A 246 12.05 -2.61 -5.21
N ASP A 247 11.08 -3.42 -4.80
CA ASP A 247 10.81 -4.70 -5.42
C ASP A 247 10.30 -4.56 -6.86
N ILE A 248 9.38 -3.62 -7.12
CA ILE A 248 8.90 -3.40 -8.49
C ILE A 248 9.99 -2.84 -9.41
N ALA A 249 10.87 -1.99 -8.90
CA ALA A 249 12.04 -1.54 -9.64
C ALA A 249 12.95 -2.72 -10.00
N LYS A 250 13.26 -3.57 -9.01
CA LYS A 250 14.14 -4.72 -9.17
C LYS A 250 13.62 -5.75 -10.18
N ILE A 251 12.32 -6.10 -10.13
CA ILE A 251 11.74 -7.08 -11.07
C ILE A 251 11.61 -6.54 -12.50
N ASN A 252 11.68 -5.22 -12.69
CA ASN A 252 11.64 -4.56 -14.01
C ASN A 252 13.03 -4.05 -14.44
N ASP A 253 14.09 -4.44 -13.75
CA ASP A 253 15.49 -4.06 -14.04
C ASP A 253 15.72 -2.53 -14.04
N ILE A 254 14.97 -1.80 -13.20
CA ILE A 254 15.08 -0.36 -13.02
C ILE A 254 16.04 -0.06 -11.87
N ARG A 255 17.12 0.67 -12.18
CA ARG A 255 18.11 1.06 -11.18
C ARG A 255 17.54 2.16 -10.27
N LEU A 256 17.62 1.94 -8.96
CA LEU A 256 17.30 2.93 -7.95
C LEU A 256 18.54 3.72 -7.52
N PRO A 257 18.39 4.99 -7.12
CA PRO A 257 19.48 5.76 -6.53
C PRO A 257 19.99 5.10 -5.24
N GLU A 258 21.32 5.09 -5.06
CA GLU A 258 21.94 4.53 -3.86
C GLU A 258 21.45 5.23 -2.58
N SER A 259 21.24 6.55 -2.65
CA SER A 259 20.69 7.33 -1.53
C SER A 259 19.31 6.85 -1.07
N PHE A 260 18.51 6.27 -1.97
CA PHE A 260 17.22 5.65 -1.63
C PHE A 260 17.43 4.28 -0.96
N THR A 261 18.23 3.41 -1.57
CA THR A 261 18.44 2.05 -1.05
C THR A 261 19.16 2.05 0.30
N SER A 262 20.14 2.93 0.48
CA SER A 262 20.81 3.15 1.77
C SER A 262 19.82 3.61 2.86
N ARG A 263 18.99 4.62 2.55
CA ARG A 263 17.99 5.09 3.52
C ARG A 263 16.94 4.03 3.84
N LEU A 264 16.52 3.24 2.86
CA LEU A 264 15.61 2.12 3.10
C LEU A 264 16.24 1.08 4.02
N LEU A 265 17.54 0.81 3.88
CA LEU A 265 18.26 -0.10 4.78
C LEU A 265 18.34 0.47 6.21
N ASP A 266 18.58 1.78 6.37
CA ASP A 266 18.52 2.46 7.67
C ASP A 266 17.16 2.29 8.34
N MET A 267 16.07 2.35 7.56
CA MET A 267 14.72 2.11 8.08
C MET A 267 14.52 0.67 8.59
N TYR A 268 15.19 -0.31 7.99
CA TYR A 268 15.17 -1.67 8.52
C TYR A 268 16.04 -1.83 9.77
N ARG A 269 17.10 -1.02 9.90
CA ARG A 269 17.98 -1.02 11.08
C ARG A 269 17.35 -0.34 12.29
N ALA A 270 16.57 0.72 12.11
CA ALA A 270 15.99 1.49 13.21
C ALA A 270 15.17 0.64 14.21
N PRO A 271 14.29 -0.30 13.79
CA PRO A 271 13.62 -1.20 14.71
C PRO A 271 14.55 -2.08 15.55
N VAL A 272 15.71 -2.48 14.99
CA VAL A 272 16.71 -3.27 15.72
C VAL A 272 17.33 -2.44 16.85
N LEU A 273 17.58 -1.16 16.61
CA LEU A 273 18.07 -0.25 17.65
C LEU A 273 17.06 -0.06 18.79
N LEU A 274 15.75 -0.26 18.51
CA LEU A 274 14.66 -0.21 19.48
C LEU A 274 14.33 -1.58 20.11
N MET A 275 15.07 -2.62 19.78
CA MET A 275 14.80 -3.99 20.22
C MET A 275 15.09 -4.17 21.70
N ASP A 276 14.19 -4.81 22.43
CA ASP A 276 14.46 -5.28 23.78
C ASP A 276 15.33 -6.57 23.78
N GLN A 277 15.66 -7.08 24.95
CA GLN A 277 16.50 -8.28 25.07
C GLN A 277 15.80 -9.57 24.58
N TRP A 278 14.50 -9.56 24.38
CA TRP A 278 13.72 -10.71 23.89
C TRP A 278 13.48 -10.69 22.37
N GLY A 279 13.96 -9.66 21.67
CA GLY A 279 13.82 -9.52 20.23
C GLY A 279 12.53 -8.86 19.78
N ASP A 280 11.83 -8.18 20.69
CA ASP A 280 10.65 -7.37 20.38
C ASP A 280 10.99 -5.87 20.37
N HIS A 281 10.27 -5.08 19.61
CA HIS A 281 10.45 -3.64 19.67
C HIS A 281 9.67 -3.00 20.83
N VAL A 282 10.15 -1.86 21.30
CA VAL A 282 9.44 -1.05 22.30
C VAL A 282 8.09 -0.59 21.74
N ARG A 283 7.04 -0.75 22.55
CA ARG A 283 5.71 -0.21 22.23
C ARG A 283 5.64 1.26 22.60
N THR A 284 5.56 2.11 21.60
CA THR A 284 5.29 3.55 21.79
C THR A 284 4.16 3.96 20.86
N ASN A 285 3.37 4.94 21.27
CA ASN A 285 2.22 5.43 20.51
C ASN A 285 1.27 4.26 20.11
N ASP A 286 0.63 4.35 18.95
CA ASP A 286 -0.30 3.32 18.43
C ASP A 286 0.44 2.12 17.83
N SER A 287 1.18 1.36 18.66
CA SER A 287 2.01 0.26 18.17
C SER A 287 1.59 -1.11 18.67
N SER A 288 1.55 -2.07 17.77
CA SER A 288 1.42 -3.50 18.04
C SER A 288 2.80 -4.17 18.06
N LEU A 289 2.95 -5.27 18.78
CA LEU A 289 4.19 -6.05 18.79
C LEU A 289 4.49 -6.66 17.42
N LYS A 290 5.77 -6.60 17.02
CA LYS A 290 6.30 -7.34 15.88
C LYS A 290 7.67 -7.92 16.21
N LYS A 291 7.95 -9.10 15.69
CA LYS A 291 9.25 -9.75 15.84
C LYS A 291 10.28 -9.09 14.92
N ILE A 292 11.32 -8.52 15.51
CA ILE A 292 12.36 -7.79 14.81
C ILE A 292 13.14 -8.70 13.84
N LYS A 293 13.30 -9.97 14.19
CA LYS A 293 14.00 -10.95 13.35
C LYS A 293 13.38 -11.08 11.94
N GLU A 294 12.05 -11.11 11.83
CA GLU A 294 11.38 -11.22 10.53
C GLU A 294 11.55 -9.92 9.71
N ILE A 295 11.52 -8.78 10.37
CA ILE A 295 11.77 -7.49 9.74
C ILE A 295 13.20 -7.40 9.23
N SER A 296 14.17 -7.86 10.05
CA SER A 296 15.60 -7.88 9.69
C SER A 296 15.88 -8.78 8.47
N LYS A 297 15.20 -9.91 8.33
CA LYS A 297 15.29 -10.77 7.13
C LYS A 297 14.91 -10.03 5.87
N GLU A 298 13.83 -9.22 5.92
CA GLU A 298 13.42 -8.40 4.77
C GLU A 298 14.45 -7.30 4.45
N GLY A 299 15.06 -6.70 5.47
CA GLY A 299 16.15 -5.73 5.29
C GLY A 299 17.37 -6.31 4.57
N LEU A 300 17.78 -7.53 4.92
CA LEU A 300 18.89 -8.21 4.26
C LEU A 300 18.65 -8.53 2.77
N LYS A 301 17.41 -8.49 2.30
CA LYS A 301 17.08 -8.58 0.85
C LYS A 301 17.38 -7.30 0.08
N ILE A 302 17.50 -6.17 0.79
CA ILE A 302 17.89 -4.87 0.21
C ILE A 302 19.41 -4.78 0.06
N GLY A 303 20.12 -5.12 1.14
CA GLY A 303 21.57 -5.12 1.19
C GLY A 303 22.10 -5.74 2.47
N TYR A 304 23.39 -6.09 2.48
CA TYR A 304 24.02 -6.60 3.69
C TYR A 304 24.12 -5.50 4.75
N ASP A 305 23.73 -5.84 5.97
CA ASP A 305 23.87 -5.03 7.16
C ASP A 305 24.32 -5.94 8.31
N PRO A 306 25.46 -5.65 8.96
CA PRO A 306 26.02 -6.55 9.98
C PRO A 306 25.13 -6.66 11.22
N VAL A 307 24.40 -5.60 11.58
CA VAL A 307 23.49 -5.61 12.73
C VAL A 307 22.23 -6.44 12.43
N LEU A 308 21.68 -6.30 11.22
CA LEU A 308 20.56 -7.15 10.79
C LEU A 308 20.99 -8.62 10.68
N ALA A 309 22.19 -8.90 10.21
CA ALA A 309 22.74 -10.25 10.12
C ALA A 309 22.89 -10.89 11.52
N TRP A 310 23.36 -10.12 12.50
CA TRP A 310 23.46 -10.58 13.89
C TRP A 310 22.08 -11.00 14.45
N VAL A 311 21.06 -10.19 14.26
CA VAL A 311 19.68 -10.52 14.70
C VAL A 311 19.13 -11.77 14.00
N VAL A 312 19.31 -11.87 12.69
CA VAL A 312 18.77 -13.00 11.89
C VAL A 312 19.47 -14.32 12.23
N SER A 313 20.77 -14.29 12.49
CA SER A 313 21.58 -15.46 12.81
C SER A 313 21.57 -15.88 14.30
N ASP A 314 20.78 -15.19 15.15
CA ASP A 314 20.80 -15.37 16.61
C ASP A 314 22.21 -15.16 17.21
N GLY A 315 22.91 -14.15 16.72
CA GLY A 315 24.22 -13.75 17.22
C GLY A 315 25.40 -14.54 16.67
N LYS A 316 25.21 -15.38 15.64
CA LYS A 316 26.31 -16.21 15.08
C LYS A 316 27.10 -15.51 13.99
N GLU A 317 26.50 -14.53 13.33
CA GLU A 317 27.08 -13.78 12.22
C GLU A 317 26.77 -12.30 12.38
N GLY A 318 27.61 -11.44 11.80
CA GLY A 318 27.40 -10.00 11.81
C GLY A 318 28.04 -9.31 13.01
N GLU A 319 27.44 -8.21 13.44
CA GLU A 319 27.95 -7.35 14.51
C GLU A 319 26.91 -7.23 15.63
N GLU A 320 27.34 -7.53 16.86
CA GLU A 320 26.48 -7.43 18.03
C GLU A 320 26.01 -6.00 18.26
N LEU A 321 24.72 -5.86 18.52
CA LEU A 321 24.14 -4.58 18.85
C LEU A 321 24.67 -4.07 20.19
N PRO A 322 25.14 -2.82 20.30
CA PRO A 322 25.58 -2.25 21.57
C PRO A 322 24.51 -2.32 22.65
N SER A 323 24.93 -2.52 23.89
CA SER A 323 24.03 -2.53 25.05
C SER A 323 23.27 -1.21 25.21
N THR A 324 23.83 -0.12 24.74
CA THR A 324 23.18 1.20 24.72
C THR A 324 23.07 1.70 23.27
N THR A 325 21.84 2.03 22.85
CA THR A 325 21.55 2.53 21.51
C THR A 325 20.75 3.82 21.57
N PHE A 326 20.95 4.68 20.59
CA PHE A 326 20.33 6.00 20.52
C PHE A 326 19.72 6.21 19.14
N LEU A 327 18.50 6.73 19.13
CA LEU A 327 17.89 7.34 17.96
C LEU A 327 17.75 8.84 18.26
N ASN A 328 18.81 9.59 17.96
CA ASN A 328 18.96 10.98 18.40
C ASN A 328 17.88 11.92 17.83
N TYR A 329 17.49 11.71 16.57
CA TYR A 329 16.42 12.50 15.94
C TYR A 329 15.03 12.14 16.47
N ALA A 330 14.82 10.87 16.84
CA ALA A 330 13.60 10.41 17.46
C ALA A 330 13.52 10.73 18.96
N GLY A 331 14.65 11.07 19.58
CA GLY A 331 14.76 11.24 21.02
C GLY A 331 14.57 9.94 21.81
N PHE A 332 14.95 8.80 21.23
CA PHE A 332 14.80 7.48 21.85
C PHE A 332 16.15 6.93 22.31
N TYR A 333 16.19 6.48 23.55
CA TYR A 333 17.39 5.97 24.20
C TYR A 333 17.09 4.61 24.82
N MET A 334 17.87 3.60 24.51
CA MET A 334 17.74 2.23 25.00
C MET A 334 19.00 1.78 25.70
N MET A 335 18.83 1.17 26.88
CA MET A 335 19.90 0.55 27.64
C MET A 335 19.52 -0.88 27.98
N ARG A 336 20.46 -1.80 27.85
CA ARG A 336 20.28 -3.22 28.12
C ARG A 336 21.43 -3.71 28.96
N SER A 337 21.17 -4.55 29.96
CA SER A 337 22.23 -5.21 30.73
C SER A 337 22.78 -6.48 30.05
N GLY A 338 22.14 -6.92 28.99
CA GLY A 338 22.50 -8.09 28.19
C GLY A 338 21.39 -8.49 27.22
N TRP A 339 21.70 -9.48 26.40
CA TRP A 339 20.84 -10.00 25.33
C TRP A 339 20.36 -11.40 25.71
N ARG A 340 19.61 -11.61 26.73
CA ARG A 340 18.92 -12.87 27.05
C ARG A 340 18.06 -12.70 28.31
N ASP A 341 17.38 -13.77 28.70
CA ASP A 341 16.23 -13.85 29.63
C ASP A 341 16.35 -13.16 30.98
N ASN A 342 17.54 -12.83 31.46
CA ASN A 342 17.77 -12.18 32.76
C ASN A 342 18.26 -10.73 32.64
N GLY A 343 18.21 -10.13 31.47
CA GLY A 343 18.64 -8.75 31.23
C GLY A 343 17.60 -7.73 31.72
N MET A 344 18.09 -6.58 32.18
CA MET A 344 17.28 -5.39 32.37
C MET A 344 17.23 -4.59 31.08
N PHE A 345 16.07 -4.01 30.80
CA PHE A 345 15.84 -3.14 29.67
C PHE A 345 15.26 -1.81 30.15
N LEU A 346 15.86 -0.72 29.73
CA LEU A 346 15.38 0.62 29.95
C LEU A 346 15.14 1.31 28.59
N PHE A 347 13.96 1.81 28.40
CA PHE A 347 13.62 2.72 27.34
C PHE A 347 13.31 4.10 27.90
N PHE A 348 13.94 5.12 27.34
CA PHE A 348 13.70 6.51 27.68
C PHE A 348 13.40 7.32 26.42
N ARG A 349 12.36 8.14 26.48
CA ARG A 349 12.00 9.12 25.47
C ARG A 349 12.31 10.51 26.01
N GLY A 350 13.25 11.19 25.36
CA GLY A 350 13.66 12.56 25.68
C GLY A 350 13.45 13.46 24.46
N GLY A 351 12.23 14.09 24.39
CA GLY A 351 11.92 14.96 23.28
C GLY A 351 10.44 15.19 23.11
#